data_582b172d28a674cead57219a84b1215e
#
_entry.id   582b172d28a674cead57219a84b1215e
#
_cell.length_a   1.000
_cell.length_b   1.000
_cell.length_c   1.000
_cell.angle_alpha   90.00
_cell.angle_beta   90.00
_cell.angle_gamma   90.00
#
_symmetry.space_group_name_H-M   'P 1'
#
loop_
_entity.id
_entity.type
_entity.pdbx_description
1 polymer ?
#
loop_
_entity_poly.entity_id
_entity_poly.type
_entity_poly.pdbx_seq_one_letter_code
_entity_poly.pdbx_strand_id
1 'polypeptide(L)'
;DGDFIYQFQQHTAYQIDTDLDGDDQTIEITMFDNHFLWRRKKDIDYYDKTEESYLLVYSVNEAEGTVKQIKKIPTVWSKITSAAIYEADSNHFFGMCGHAANVENGWKGMTYEFDYDTEKVLNQYCLKKTFYRAEEMRIDYNDLASPMELDENYIKGELWQPGKTWKWLW
;
A
#
# COMPACT_ATOMS: atom_id res chain seq x y z
N ASP A 1 -21.23 14.17 -3.03
CA ASP A 1 -21.89 15.05 -2.04
C ASP A 1 -21.06 15.04 -0.77
N GLY A 2 -20.73 16.21 -0.26
CA GLY A 2 -19.99 16.40 0.98
C GLY A 2 -18.55 16.83 0.78
N ASP A 3 -17.77 16.81 1.86
CA ASP A 3 -16.35 17.23 1.89
C ASP A 3 -15.44 16.20 1.22
N PHE A 4 -15.62 16.04 -0.08
CA PHE A 4 -14.83 15.13 -0.89
C PHE A 4 -13.45 15.76 -1.14
N ILE A 5 -12.41 15.19 -0.55
CA ILE A 5 -11.03 15.60 -0.83
C ILE A 5 -10.50 14.71 -1.94
N TYR A 6 -10.25 15.31 -3.10
CA TYR A 6 -9.67 14.60 -4.24
C TYR A 6 -8.26 14.11 -3.92
N GLN A 7 -7.96 12.91 -4.39
CA GLN A 7 -6.62 12.34 -4.36
C GLN A 7 -5.67 13.10 -5.28
N PHE A 8 -4.41 13.15 -4.89
CA PHE A 8 -3.35 13.76 -5.68
C PHE A 8 -2.19 12.80 -5.91
N GLN A 9 -1.85 12.56 -7.19
CA GLN A 9 -0.79 11.63 -7.59
C GLN A 9 -0.94 10.24 -6.96
N GLN A 10 -2.11 9.69 -7.14
CA GLN A 10 -2.47 8.37 -6.68
C GLN A 10 -1.59 7.28 -7.32
N HIS A 11 -1.38 6.23 -6.56
CA HIS A 11 -0.80 4.98 -7.03
C HIS A 11 -1.76 3.83 -6.77
N THR A 12 -1.66 2.80 -7.62
CA THR A 12 -2.36 1.52 -7.45
C THR A 12 -3.84 1.65 -7.13
N ALA A 13 -4.64 1.85 -8.17
CA ALA A 13 -6.08 1.73 -8.07
C ALA A 13 -6.47 0.28 -8.40
N TYR A 14 -7.16 -0.38 -7.46
CA TYR A 14 -7.68 -1.73 -7.63
C TYR A 14 -9.18 -1.75 -7.37
N GLN A 15 -9.92 -2.37 -8.29
CA GLN A 15 -11.27 -2.81 -7.98
C GLN A 15 -11.19 -4.05 -7.10
N ILE A 16 -12.02 -4.09 -6.08
CA ILE A 16 -12.16 -5.24 -5.19
C ILE A 16 -13.55 -5.85 -5.34
N ASP A 17 -13.65 -7.16 -5.15
CA ASP A 17 -14.91 -7.91 -5.33
C ASP A 17 -15.75 -7.98 -4.04
N THR A 18 -15.31 -7.33 -2.97
CA THR A 18 -15.99 -7.31 -1.68
C THR A 18 -16.86 -6.08 -1.58
N ASP A 19 -18.16 -6.28 -1.34
CA ASP A 19 -19.08 -5.22 -1.01
C ASP A 19 -18.75 -4.68 0.40
N LEU A 20 -18.22 -3.47 0.47
CA LEU A 20 -17.80 -2.83 1.72
C LEU A 20 -18.77 -1.77 2.22
N ASP A 21 -19.74 -1.37 1.42
CA ASP A 21 -20.74 -0.37 1.82
C ASP A 21 -22.17 -0.91 1.93
N GLY A 22 -22.39 -2.17 1.53
CA GLY A 22 -23.67 -2.84 1.60
C GLY A 22 -24.63 -2.49 0.45
N ASP A 23 -24.10 -1.97 -0.65
CA ASP A 23 -24.87 -1.63 -1.86
C ASP A 23 -24.38 -2.45 -3.06
N ASP A 24 -25.13 -3.44 -3.47
CA ASP A 24 -24.82 -4.35 -4.58
C ASP A 24 -24.81 -3.66 -5.97
N GLN A 25 -25.15 -2.38 -6.06
CA GLN A 25 -25.12 -1.59 -7.27
C GLN A 25 -23.81 -0.78 -7.42
N THR A 26 -22.93 -0.87 -6.47
CA THR A 26 -21.65 -0.19 -6.47
C THR A 26 -20.49 -1.14 -6.69
N ILE A 27 -19.37 -0.59 -7.06
CA ILE A 27 -18.07 -1.27 -7.07
C ILE A 27 -17.13 -0.53 -6.13
N GLU A 28 -16.32 -1.27 -5.41
CA GLU A 28 -15.31 -0.69 -4.52
C GLU A 28 -13.96 -0.61 -5.21
N ILE A 29 -13.31 0.54 -5.05
CA ILE A 29 -11.97 0.80 -5.58
C ILE A 29 -11.07 1.24 -4.44
N THR A 30 -10.00 0.47 -4.21
CA THR A 30 -8.92 0.89 -3.31
C THR A 30 -7.92 1.74 -4.06
N MET A 31 -7.32 2.70 -3.37
CA MET A 31 -6.33 3.60 -3.95
C MET A 31 -5.39 4.13 -2.88
N PHE A 32 -4.12 4.30 -3.23
CA PHE A 32 -3.18 5.03 -2.40
C PHE A 32 -3.09 6.48 -2.88
N ASP A 33 -3.42 7.43 -2.02
CA ASP A 33 -3.23 8.85 -2.26
C ASP A 33 -1.89 9.31 -1.68
N ASN A 34 -0.93 9.56 -2.55
CA ASN A 34 0.36 10.11 -2.14
C ASN A 34 0.25 11.54 -1.62
N HIS A 35 -0.84 12.19 -1.94
CA HIS A 35 -1.14 13.57 -1.55
C HIS A 35 0.00 14.55 -1.88
N PHE A 36 0.57 14.37 -3.07
CA PHE A 36 1.73 15.11 -3.54
C PHE A 36 1.33 16.12 -4.61
N LEU A 37 1.22 17.39 -4.25
CA LEU A 37 0.97 18.48 -5.18
C LEU A 37 2.27 18.89 -5.89
N TRP A 38 2.49 18.37 -7.09
CA TRP A 38 3.50 18.92 -7.96
C TRP A 38 2.92 20.09 -8.75
N ARG A 39 3.14 21.31 -8.29
CA ARG A 39 2.84 22.50 -9.09
C ARG A 39 4.06 22.82 -9.95
N ARG A 40 3.88 22.72 -11.26
CA ARG A 40 4.82 23.22 -12.25
C ARG A 40 4.76 24.76 -12.28
N LYS A 41 5.21 25.42 -11.20
CA LYS A 41 5.53 26.84 -11.17
C LYS A 41 6.95 26.96 -10.69
N LYS A 42 7.78 27.61 -11.58
CA LYS A 42 9.14 28.01 -11.29
C LYS A 42 9.33 28.22 -9.80
N ASP A 43 10.26 27.49 -9.22
CA ASP A 43 10.99 27.78 -8.00
C ASP A 43 10.38 27.43 -6.62
N ILE A 44 9.31 26.69 -6.52
CA ILE A 44 8.85 26.25 -5.20
C ILE A 44 8.45 24.78 -5.25
N ASP A 45 9.34 23.93 -4.77
CA ASP A 45 8.99 22.61 -4.28
C ASP A 45 8.20 22.79 -2.98
N TYR A 46 6.89 22.85 -3.09
CA TYR A 46 6.02 22.88 -1.92
C TYR A 46 5.96 21.49 -1.31
N TYR A 47 6.93 21.20 -0.48
CA TYR A 47 6.84 20.10 0.48
C TYR A 47 6.25 20.66 1.77
N ASP A 48 4.97 20.51 1.97
CA ASP A 48 4.48 20.59 3.32
C ASP A 48 4.88 19.29 4.05
N LYS A 49 5.90 19.37 4.87
CA LYS A 49 6.44 18.23 5.63
C LYS A 49 5.48 17.68 6.68
N THR A 50 4.32 18.30 6.80
CA THR A 50 3.26 17.91 7.74
C THR A 50 2.14 17.10 7.06
N GLU A 51 2.17 16.96 5.73
CA GLU A 51 1.15 16.23 5.02
C GLU A 51 1.31 14.73 5.18
N GLU A 52 0.18 14.06 5.24
CA GLU A 52 0.05 12.62 5.29
C GLU A 52 -0.29 12.10 3.90
N SER A 53 0.00 10.84 3.64
CA SER A 53 -0.59 10.07 2.55
C SER A 53 -1.74 9.25 3.09
N TYR A 54 -2.61 8.74 2.21
CA TYR A 54 -3.82 8.07 2.65
C TYR A 54 -4.06 6.77 1.89
N LEU A 55 -4.57 5.77 2.60
CA LEU A 55 -5.25 4.64 2.00
C LEU A 55 -6.72 5.02 1.84
N LEU A 56 -7.23 4.88 0.62
CA LEU A 56 -8.58 5.28 0.27
C LEU A 56 -9.39 4.07 -0.21
N VAL A 57 -10.69 4.10 0.10
CA VAL A 57 -11.69 3.25 -0.56
C VAL A 57 -12.80 4.14 -1.08
N TYR A 58 -13.12 3.96 -2.33
CA TYR A 58 -14.25 4.59 -3.00
C TYR A 58 -15.30 3.55 -3.34
N SER A 59 -16.55 3.91 -3.11
CA SER A 59 -17.72 3.22 -3.64
C SER A 59 -18.21 4.00 -4.86
N VAL A 60 -18.36 3.34 -6.00
CA VAL A 60 -18.70 3.94 -7.29
C VAL A 60 -19.97 3.29 -7.84
N ASN A 61 -21.02 4.10 -8.04
CA ASN A 61 -22.21 3.69 -8.76
C ASN A 61 -22.08 4.14 -10.22
N GLU A 62 -21.76 3.22 -11.12
CA GLU A 62 -21.57 3.52 -12.54
C GLU A 62 -22.87 3.91 -13.24
N ALA A 63 -24.02 3.35 -12.81
CA ALA A 63 -25.31 3.65 -13.43
C ALA A 63 -25.77 5.08 -13.14
N GLU A 64 -25.50 5.56 -11.93
CA GLU A 64 -25.85 6.92 -11.49
C GLU A 64 -24.74 7.93 -11.75
N GLY A 65 -23.51 7.47 -12.05
CA GLY A 65 -22.34 8.30 -12.20
C GLY A 65 -21.93 8.98 -10.89
N THR A 66 -22.11 8.31 -9.77
CA THR A 66 -21.78 8.85 -8.44
C THR A 66 -20.59 8.15 -7.82
N VAL A 67 -19.84 8.88 -6.99
CA VAL A 67 -18.67 8.38 -6.24
C VAL A 67 -18.79 8.83 -4.80
N LYS A 68 -18.54 7.92 -3.87
CA LYS A 68 -18.49 8.17 -2.44
C LYS A 68 -17.16 7.70 -1.88
N GLN A 69 -16.50 8.49 -1.07
CA GLN A 69 -15.34 8.05 -0.30
C GLN A 69 -15.82 7.39 0.99
N ILE A 70 -15.62 6.08 1.11
CA ILE A 70 -16.13 5.30 2.26
C ILE A 70 -15.04 5.01 3.30
N LYS A 71 -13.77 5.11 2.91
CA LYS A 71 -12.65 4.94 3.85
C LYS A 71 -11.50 5.89 3.50
N LYS A 72 -10.86 6.44 4.54
CA LYS A 72 -9.66 7.28 4.43
C LYS A 72 -8.78 7.09 5.66
N ILE A 73 -7.71 6.32 5.52
CA ILE A 73 -6.78 6.00 6.62
C ILE A 73 -5.46 6.74 6.40
N PRO A 74 -5.02 7.59 7.34
CA PRO A 74 -3.76 8.31 7.22
C PRO A 74 -2.55 7.38 7.39
N THR A 75 -1.51 7.66 6.63
CA THR A 75 -0.19 7.02 6.74
C THR A 75 0.91 8.06 6.76
N VAL A 76 2.14 7.64 7.00
CA VAL A 76 3.29 8.54 6.76
C VAL A 76 3.28 9.03 5.32
N TRP A 77 3.60 10.30 5.12
CA TRP A 77 3.69 10.84 3.78
C TRP A 77 4.67 10.06 2.90
N SER A 78 4.21 9.59 1.76
CA SER A 78 5.00 8.87 0.76
C SER A 78 4.93 9.57 -0.58
N LYS A 79 6.07 10.00 -1.08
CA LYS A 79 6.14 10.80 -2.30
C LYS A 79 5.66 10.06 -3.54
N ILE A 80 6.05 8.80 -3.69
CA ILE A 80 5.81 7.95 -4.87
C ILE A 80 5.83 6.48 -4.46
N THR A 81 5.49 5.59 -5.39
CA THR A 81 5.68 4.14 -5.23
C THR A 81 4.98 3.57 -4.01
N SER A 82 3.67 3.62 -4.02
CA SER A 82 2.84 3.22 -2.88
C SER A 82 1.69 2.33 -3.35
N ALA A 83 1.08 1.60 -2.44
CA ALA A 83 -0.11 0.79 -2.71
C ALA A 83 -1.05 0.74 -1.52
N ALA A 84 -2.32 0.52 -1.82
CA ALA A 84 -3.39 0.24 -0.88
C ALA A 84 -4.11 -1.03 -1.33
N ILE A 85 -4.03 -2.09 -0.53
CA ILE A 85 -4.55 -3.42 -0.87
C ILE A 85 -5.48 -3.86 0.25
N TYR A 86 -6.72 -4.21 -0.11
CA TYR A 86 -7.67 -4.80 0.82
C TYR A 86 -7.62 -6.32 0.72
N GLU A 87 -7.51 -6.98 1.86
CA GLU A 87 -7.47 -8.43 2.00
C GLU A 87 -8.80 -8.91 2.61
N ALA A 88 -9.67 -9.47 1.77
CA ALA A 88 -11.01 -9.85 2.18
C ALA A 88 -11.04 -10.96 3.23
N ASP A 89 -10.14 -11.94 3.12
CA ASP A 89 -10.11 -13.11 4.03
C ASP A 89 -9.82 -12.71 5.49
N SER A 90 -9.03 -11.69 5.68
CA SER A 90 -8.63 -11.21 7.01
C SER A 90 -9.36 -9.94 7.44
N ASN A 91 -10.07 -9.28 6.52
CA ASN A 91 -10.62 -7.94 6.71
C ASN A 91 -9.54 -6.91 7.10
N HIS A 92 -8.37 -7.03 6.46
CA HIS A 92 -7.26 -6.13 6.69
C HIS A 92 -7.03 -5.21 5.50
N PHE A 93 -6.49 -4.03 5.79
CA PHE A 93 -6.08 -3.08 4.78
C PHE A 93 -4.58 -2.86 4.84
N PHE A 94 -3.90 -3.35 3.83
CA PHE A 94 -2.45 -3.27 3.71
C PHE A 94 -2.05 -1.99 3.00
N GLY A 95 -1.21 -1.19 3.66
CA GLY A 95 -0.68 0.07 3.16
C GLY A 95 0.82 -0.01 2.92
N MET A 96 1.26 0.45 1.76
CA MET A 96 2.65 0.48 1.39
C MET A 96 3.09 1.90 1.03
N CYS A 97 4.04 2.41 1.80
CA CYS A 97 4.67 3.72 1.61
C CYS A 97 6.11 3.50 1.13
N GLY A 98 6.30 3.29 -0.19
CA GLY A 98 7.59 2.88 -0.72
C GLY A 98 8.67 3.96 -0.66
N HIS A 99 8.28 5.23 -0.56
CA HIS A 99 9.17 6.39 -0.50
C HIS A 99 8.71 7.37 0.59
N ALA A 100 8.73 6.88 1.83
CA ALA A 100 8.25 7.62 2.99
C ALA A 100 9.23 8.71 3.42
N ALA A 101 8.70 9.91 3.60
CA ALA A 101 9.44 11.03 4.15
C ALA A 101 9.36 11.06 5.67
N ASN A 102 10.33 11.77 6.26
CA ASN A 102 10.33 12.12 7.67
C ASN A 102 10.61 10.98 8.66
N VAL A 103 11.28 9.96 8.21
CA VAL A 103 11.89 9.00 9.11
C VAL A 103 13.31 9.47 9.36
N GLU A 104 13.75 9.49 10.60
CA GLU A 104 15.08 9.95 10.99
C GLU A 104 16.16 9.50 10.00
N ASN A 105 16.86 10.45 9.40
CA ASN A 105 17.99 10.24 8.48
C ASN A 105 17.66 9.76 7.05
N GLY A 106 16.59 10.21 6.42
CA GLY A 106 16.39 10.09 4.99
C GLY A 106 15.14 9.32 4.57
N TRP A 107 15.09 8.97 3.28
CA TRP A 107 13.99 8.26 2.68
C TRP A 107 14.01 6.78 3.05
N LYS A 108 12.89 6.27 3.51
CA LYS A 108 12.69 4.88 3.89
C LYS A 108 11.43 4.32 3.26
N GLY A 109 11.28 3.02 3.26
CA GLY A 109 10.03 2.36 2.96
C GLY A 109 9.32 1.97 4.25
N MET A 110 8.01 2.09 4.25
CA MET A 110 7.17 1.65 5.37
C MET A 110 6.00 0.85 4.84
N THR A 111 5.62 -0.19 5.59
CA THR A 111 4.38 -0.93 5.34
C THR A 111 3.54 -0.95 6.60
N TYR A 112 2.24 -0.95 6.40
CA TYR A 112 1.25 -1.00 7.46
C TYR A 112 0.23 -2.09 7.15
N GLU A 113 -0.24 -2.74 8.18
CA GLU A 113 -1.41 -3.58 8.17
C GLU A 113 -2.40 -3.01 9.17
N PHE A 114 -3.59 -2.67 8.68
CA PHE A 114 -4.67 -2.12 9.47
C PHE A 114 -5.82 -3.11 9.55
N ASP A 115 -6.46 -3.18 10.70
CA ASP A 115 -7.81 -3.70 10.78
C ASP A 115 -8.75 -2.71 10.05
N TYR A 116 -9.51 -3.21 9.09
CA TYR A 116 -10.29 -2.34 8.20
C TYR A 116 -11.41 -1.60 8.96
N ASP A 117 -12.09 -2.26 9.89
CA ASP A 117 -13.23 -1.68 10.58
C ASP A 117 -12.81 -0.64 11.62
N THR A 118 -11.80 -0.97 12.41
CA THR A 118 -11.36 -0.14 13.53
C THR A 118 -10.24 0.84 13.17
N GLU A 119 -9.65 0.70 11.98
CA GLU A 119 -8.50 1.48 11.50
C GLU A 119 -7.25 1.36 12.40
N LYS A 120 -7.24 0.35 13.25
CA LYS A 120 -6.13 0.11 14.16
C LYS A 120 -4.96 -0.51 13.42
N VAL A 121 -3.77 0.03 13.63
CA VAL A 121 -2.52 -0.58 13.13
C VAL A 121 -2.30 -1.91 13.86
N LEU A 122 -2.26 -2.99 13.10
CA LEU A 122 -1.96 -4.34 13.56
C LEU A 122 -0.46 -4.62 13.49
N ASN A 123 0.14 -4.29 12.34
CA ASN A 123 1.56 -4.44 12.08
C ASN A 123 2.11 -3.23 11.34
N GLN A 124 3.39 -2.94 11.60
CA GLN A 124 4.12 -1.89 10.91
C GLN A 124 5.57 -2.30 10.75
N TYR A 125 6.10 -2.15 9.53
CA TYR A 125 7.49 -2.41 9.24
C TYR A 125 8.15 -1.18 8.63
N CYS A 126 9.32 -0.83 9.14
CA CYS A 126 10.15 0.25 8.60
C CYS A 126 11.40 -0.37 7.97
N LEU A 127 11.55 -0.19 6.67
CA LEU A 127 12.70 -0.65 5.91
C LEU A 127 13.77 0.43 5.83
N LYS A 128 15.03 0.05 5.88
CA LYS A 128 16.16 1.01 5.86
C LYS A 128 16.32 1.77 4.55
N LYS A 129 15.65 1.32 3.49
CA LYS A 129 15.69 1.91 2.15
C LYS A 129 14.29 2.00 1.57
N THR A 130 14.15 2.85 0.58
CA THR A 130 12.95 2.90 -0.27
C THR A 130 12.80 1.60 -1.06
N PHE A 131 11.57 1.29 -1.42
CA PHE A 131 11.25 0.17 -2.30
C PHE A 131 10.18 0.60 -3.32
N TYR A 132 10.07 -0.15 -4.41
CA TYR A 132 9.10 0.17 -5.44
C TYR A 132 7.71 -0.37 -5.09
N ARG A 133 7.66 -1.64 -4.70
CA ARG A 133 6.41 -2.37 -4.40
C ARG A 133 6.66 -3.41 -3.32
N ALA A 134 5.66 -3.64 -2.51
CA ALA A 134 5.54 -4.79 -1.63
C ALA A 134 4.14 -5.36 -1.79
N GLU A 135 4.00 -6.64 -1.62
CA GLU A 135 2.72 -7.34 -1.61
C GLU A 135 2.73 -8.31 -0.45
N GLU A 136 1.60 -8.47 0.18
CA GLU A 136 1.39 -9.56 1.09
C GLU A 136 1.17 -10.83 0.26
N MET A 137 1.84 -11.89 0.63
CA MET A 137 1.66 -13.18 0.01
C MET A 137 1.44 -14.22 1.10
N ARG A 138 0.30 -14.87 1.03
CA ARG A 138 0.03 -16.04 1.85
C ARG A 138 0.72 -17.24 1.21
N ILE A 139 1.68 -17.82 1.92
CA ILE A 139 2.33 -19.06 1.50
C ILE A 139 1.68 -20.20 2.28
N ASP A 140 0.81 -20.95 1.64
CA ASP A 140 0.33 -22.21 2.17
C ASP A 140 1.21 -23.34 1.65
N TYR A 141 2.05 -23.89 2.52
CA TYR A 141 2.93 -24.99 2.18
C TYR A 141 2.19 -26.27 1.83
N ASN A 142 0.90 -26.38 2.20
CA ASN A 142 0.07 -27.54 1.87
C ASN A 142 -0.51 -27.49 0.46
N ASP A 143 -0.64 -26.28 -0.10
CA ASP A 143 -1.13 -26.07 -1.48
C ASP A 143 -0.01 -26.14 -2.52
N LEU A 144 1.23 -26.26 -2.12
CA LEU A 144 2.33 -26.61 -3.01
C LEU A 144 2.16 -28.08 -3.45
N ALA A 145 1.20 -28.31 -4.34
CA ALA A 145 0.79 -29.62 -4.85
C ALA A 145 1.85 -30.32 -5.70
N SER A 146 3.00 -29.74 -5.88
CA SER A 146 4.22 -30.38 -6.35
C SER A 146 5.39 -29.79 -5.58
N PRO A 147 6.21 -30.62 -4.95
CA PRO A 147 7.51 -30.12 -4.57
C PRO A 147 8.15 -29.66 -5.88
N MET A 148 8.30 -28.35 -6.06
CA MET A 148 9.22 -27.83 -7.03
C MET A 148 10.52 -28.55 -6.67
N GLU A 149 11.02 -29.41 -7.57
CA GLU A 149 12.36 -29.97 -7.43
C GLU A 149 13.29 -28.75 -7.45
N LEU A 150 13.49 -28.17 -6.28
CA LEU A 150 14.46 -27.11 -6.10
C LEU A 150 15.79 -27.78 -6.41
N ASP A 151 16.43 -27.33 -7.48
CA ASP A 151 17.81 -27.69 -7.78
C ASP A 151 18.60 -27.63 -6.47
N GLU A 152 19.29 -28.72 -6.14
CA GLU A 152 20.08 -28.82 -4.90
C GLU A 152 21.04 -27.63 -4.73
N ASN A 153 21.43 -26.97 -5.83
CA ASN A 153 22.23 -25.76 -5.85
C ASN A 153 21.44 -24.53 -5.38
N TYR A 154 20.10 -24.53 -5.52
CA TYR A 154 19.24 -23.47 -5.01
C TYR A 154 19.03 -23.57 -3.49
N ILE A 155 18.99 -24.79 -2.97
CA ILE A 155 18.84 -25.07 -1.53
C ILE A 155 20.14 -24.77 -0.77
N LYS A 156 21.29 -24.81 -1.44
CA LYS A 156 22.60 -24.42 -0.88
C LYS A 156 22.80 -22.91 -0.71
N GLY A 157 21.85 -22.09 -1.18
CA GLY A 157 21.80 -20.69 -0.81
C GLY A 157 21.76 -20.60 0.72
N GLU A 158 22.78 -20.02 1.34
CA GLU A 158 22.82 -19.83 2.78
C GLU A 158 21.51 -19.16 3.22
N LEU A 159 20.76 -19.83 4.09
CA LEU A 159 19.58 -19.23 4.74
C LEU A 159 19.99 -17.88 5.32
N TRP A 160 19.16 -16.89 5.10
CA TRP A 160 19.40 -15.57 5.65
C TRP A 160 19.75 -15.66 7.13
N GLN A 161 20.90 -15.11 7.48
CA GLN A 161 21.33 -14.99 8.86
C GLN A 161 21.37 -13.51 9.24
N PRO A 162 20.83 -13.14 10.42
CA PRO A 162 20.92 -11.76 10.90
C PRO A 162 22.35 -11.26 10.88
N GLY A 163 22.58 -10.13 10.21
CA GLY A 163 23.90 -9.49 10.12
C GLY A 163 24.71 -9.77 8.86
N LYS A 164 24.29 -10.72 8.01
CA LYS A 164 24.92 -10.88 6.69
C LYS A 164 24.28 -9.95 5.65
N THR A 165 25.10 -9.19 4.92
CA THR A 165 24.66 -8.39 3.78
C THR A 165 24.54 -9.27 2.55
N TRP A 166 23.36 -9.34 1.95
CA TRP A 166 23.16 -9.98 0.65
C TRP A 166 23.77 -9.09 -0.44
N LYS A 167 24.71 -9.64 -1.19
CA LYS A 167 25.10 -9.05 -2.46
C LYS A 167 24.17 -9.62 -3.51
N TRP A 168 23.26 -8.78 -4.00
CA TRP A 168 22.50 -9.10 -5.20
C TRP A 168 23.48 -9.08 -6.38
N LEU A 169 23.65 -10.22 -7.00
CA LEU A 169 24.29 -10.30 -8.31
C LEU A 169 23.17 -10.08 -9.33
N TRP A 170 23.22 -8.96 -10.00
CA TRP A 170 22.49 -8.70 -11.25
C TRP A 170 23.37 -9.15 -12.41
#